data_3cb626ed97846db04cb06835429528c0
#
_entry.id   3cb626ed97846db04cb06835429528c0
#
_cell.length_a   1.000
_cell.length_b   1.000
_cell.length_c   1.000
_cell.angle_alpha   90.00
_cell.angle_beta   90.00
_cell.angle_gamma   90.00
#
_symmetry.space_group_name_H-M   'P 1'
#
loop_
_entity.id
_entity.type
_entity.pdbx_description
1 polymer ?
#
loop_
_entity_poly.entity_id
_entity_poly.type
_entity_poly.pdbx_seq_one_letter_code
_entity_poly.pdbx_strand_id
1 'polypeptide(L)'
;MTGSPSTGSNTPSFHGSSVESVRVDHRRLAWNVVAEDGSVGIRIPMSEFCRQLAYKLGRPIVSTSANISGEPTPQRFTDIADEIKSAVDYACPPKTDTESTGKASQIIFIGLDGEVKIIRA
;
A
#
# COMPACT_ATOMS: atom_id res chain seq x y z
N MET A 1 0.60 0.33 3.22
CA MET A 1 0.37 -1.04 3.72
C MET A 1 -0.23 -1.88 2.60
N THR A 2 0.29 -3.05 2.41
CA THR A 2 -0.28 -4.08 1.56
C THR A 2 -0.65 -5.28 2.40
N GLY A 3 -1.71 -6.00 2.05
CA GLY A 3 -2.11 -7.13 2.87
C GLY A 3 -3.13 -8.04 2.24
N SER A 4 -3.23 -9.25 2.80
CA SER A 4 -4.30 -10.18 2.48
C SER A 4 -5.51 -9.91 3.35
N PRO A 5 -6.68 -9.77 2.78
CA PRO A 5 -7.91 -9.59 3.54
C PRO A 5 -8.32 -10.88 4.24
N SER A 6 -8.99 -10.75 5.39
CA SER A 6 -9.63 -11.87 6.06
C SER A 6 -10.90 -12.31 5.34
N THR A 7 -11.64 -11.34 4.82
CA THR A 7 -12.78 -11.53 3.93
C THR A 7 -12.80 -10.39 2.93
N GLY A 8 -13.21 -10.65 1.72
CA GLY A 8 -13.30 -9.65 0.68
C GLY A 8 -14.67 -9.66 0.01
N SER A 9 -15.10 -8.51 -0.48
CA SER A 9 -16.22 -8.39 -1.37
C SER A 9 -15.82 -7.53 -2.55
N ASN A 10 -16.25 -7.90 -3.74
CA ASN A 10 -15.93 -7.17 -4.94
C ASN A 10 -16.78 -5.91 -5.04
N THR A 11 -16.14 -4.82 -5.41
CA THR A 11 -16.79 -3.58 -5.79
C THR A 11 -16.64 -3.36 -7.29
N PRO A 12 -17.42 -2.44 -7.89
CA PRO A 12 -17.30 -2.16 -9.33
C PRO A 12 -15.90 -1.73 -9.71
N SER A 13 -15.50 -2.09 -10.92
CA SER A 13 -14.22 -1.68 -11.50
C SER A 13 -14.31 -0.25 -12.01
N PHE A 14 -13.25 0.52 -11.80
CA PHE A 14 -13.09 1.85 -12.34
C PHE A 14 -11.89 1.85 -13.30
N HIS A 15 -12.12 2.12 -14.60
CA HIS A 15 -11.08 2.24 -15.62
C HIS A 15 -10.04 1.11 -15.62
N GLY A 16 -10.48 -0.13 -15.52
CA GLY A 16 -9.60 -1.29 -15.49
C GLY A 16 -8.94 -1.55 -14.15
N SER A 17 -9.13 -0.68 -13.17
CA SER A 17 -8.72 -0.91 -11.79
C SER A 17 -9.92 -1.41 -11.00
N SER A 18 -9.75 -2.51 -10.30
CA SER A 18 -10.76 -2.99 -9.37
C SER A 18 -10.61 -2.27 -8.05
N VAL A 19 -11.69 -1.69 -7.56
CA VAL A 19 -11.79 -1.27 -6.17
C VAL A 19 -12.43 -2.42 -5.42
N GLU A 20 -11.68 -2.99 -4.53
CA GLU A 20 -12.18 -4.04 -3.66
C GLU A 20 -12.43 -3.47 -2.28
N SER A 21 -13.62 -3.69 -1.75
CA SER A 21 -13.85 -3.45 -0.35
C SER A 21 -13.40 -4.68 0.42
N VAL A 22 -12.57 -4.45 1.40
CA VAL A 22 -11.92 -5.50 2.15
C VAL A 22 -12.28 -5.33 3.62
N ARG A 23 -12.81 -6.39 4.21
CA ARG A 23 -12.91 -6.47 5.66
C ARG A 23 -11.58 -6.94 6.20
N VAL A 24 -11.05 -6.19 7.12
CA VAL A 24 -9.76 -6.49 7.72
C VAL A 24 -9.98 -6.90 9.16
N ASP A 25 -9.40 -8.02 9.54
CA ASP A 25 -9.33 -8.38 10.94
C ASP A 25 -8.20 -7.58 11.60
N HIS A 26 -8.57 -6.53 12.33
CA HIS A 26 -7.63 -5.65 13.00
C HIS A 26 -6.69 -6.39 13.96
N ARG A 27 -7.08 -7.54 14.46
CA ARG A 27 -6.24 -8.36 15.34
C ARG A 27 -5.00 -8.91 14.64
N ARG A 28 -5.01 -8.91 13.30
CA ARG A 28 -3.88 -9.35 12.47
C ARG A 28 -2.95 -8.22 12.08
N LEU A 29 -3.26 -7.00 12.50
CA LEU A 29 -2.49 -5.81 12.18
C LEU A 29 -1.78 -5.29 13.43
N ALA A 30 -0.62 -4.67 13.23
CA ALA A 30 0.02 -3.93 14.30
C ALA A 30 -0.87 -2.75 14.71
N TRP A 31 -1.00 -2.51 16.02
CA TRP A 31 -1.90 -1.48 16.56
C TRP A 31 -1.60 -0.07 16.02
N ASN A 32 -0.33 0.21 15.73
CA ASN A 32 0.11 1.53 15.27
C ASN A 32 -0.15 1.82 13.79
N VAL A 33 -0.67 0.87 13.03
CA VAL A 33 -1.07 1.09 11.64
C VAL A 33 -2.58 1.36 11.50
N VAL A 34 -3.31 1.20 12.58
CA VAL A 34 -4.75 1.50 12.65
C VAL A 34 -4.93 2.91 13.21
N ALA A 35 -5.69 3.76 12.52
CA ALA A 35 -5.97 5.12 12.97
C ALA A 35 -6.89 5.13 14.20
N GLU A 36 -6.97 6.27 14.89
CA GLU A 36 -7.81 6.43 16.09
C GLU A 36 -9.28 6.12 15.83
N ASP A 37 -9.78 6.44 14.63
CA ASP A 37 -11.16 6.15 14.23
C ASP A 37 -11.38 4.69 13.81
N GLY A 38 -10.36 3.84 13.92
CA GLY A 38 -10.41 2.44 13.52
C GLY A 38 -10.18 2.19 12.03
N SER A 39 -9.97 3.23 11.24
CA SER A 39 -9.68 3.07 9.81
C SER A 39 -8.25 2.62 9.57
N VAL A 40 -8.03 1.98 8.44
CA VAL A 40 -6.70 1.51 8.02
C VAL A 40 -6.57 1.64 6.51
N GLY A 41 -5.42 2.14 6.07
CA GLY A 41 -5.11 2.22 4.65
C GLY A 41 -4.64 0.86 4.13
N ILE A 42 -5.28 0.37 3.06
CA ILE A 42 -4.93 -0.90 2.44
C ILE A 42 -4.79 -0.69 0.94
N ARG A 43 -3.79 -1.34 0.38
CA ARG A 43 -3.57 -1.41 -1.05
C ARG A 43 -3.35 -2.85 -1.47
N ILE A 44 -4.00 -3.25 -2.56
CA ILE A 44 -3.70 -4.48 -3.26
C ILE A 44 -2.84 -4.10 -4.46
N PRO A 45 -1.55 -4.46 -4.47
CA PRO A 45 -0.66 -4.05 -5.55
C PRO A 45 -0.95 -4.81 -6.84
N MET A 46 -0.78 -4.15 -7.97
CA MET A 46 -0.84 -4.80 -9.28
C MET A 46 0.45 -5.53 -9.63
N SER A 47 1.57 -5.10 -9.07
CA SER A 47 2.87 -5.73 -9.30
C SER A 47 2.87 -7.19 -8.87
N GLU A 48 3.20 -8.07 -9.80
CA GLU A 48 3.31 -9.51 -9.53
C GLU A 48 4.38 -9.79 -8.47
N PHE A 49 5.49 -9.07 -8.51
CA PHE A 49 6.54 -9.19 -7.50
C PHE A 49 6.00 -8.88 -6.09
N CYS A 50 5.28 -7.79 -5.92
CA CYS A 50 4.71 -7.40 -4.63
C CYS A 50 3.65 -8.39 -4.14
N ARG A 51 2.81 -8.88 -5.04
CA ARG A 51 1.80 -9.89 -4.70
C ARG A 51 2.44 -11.22 -4.27
N GLN A 52 3.45 -11.66 -4.98
CA GLN A 52 4.22 -12.85 -4.64
C GLN A 52 4.91 -12.72 -3.28
N LEU A 53 5.48 -11.55 -3.02
CA LEU A 53 6.15 -11.26 -1.76
C LEU A 53 5.16 -11.34 -0.58
N ALA A 54 4.01 -10.70 -0.69
CA ALA A 54 2.98 -10.74 0.33
C ALA A 54 2.42 -12.14 0.51
N TYR A 55 2.19 -12.87 -0.57
CA TYR A 55 1.72 -14.25 -0.53
C TYR A 55 2.70 -15.18 0.19
N LYS A 56 3.97 -15.10 -0.14
CA LYS A 56 5.00 -15.92 0.50
C LYS A 56 5.19 -15.60 1.97
N LEU A 57 5.05 -14.32 2.33
CA LEU A 57 5.07 -13.91 3.73
C LEU A 57 3.83 -14.41 4.49
N GLY A 58 2.69 -14.54 3.81
CA GLY A 58 1.42 -14.95 4.40
C GLY A 58 0.80 -13.91 5.35
N ARG A 59 1.24 -12.66 5.26
CA ARG A 59 0.82 -11.55 6.13
C ARG A 59 0.78 -10.25 5.36
N PRO A 60 -0.01 -9.26 5.85
CA PRO A 60 0.09 -7.90 5.36
C PRO A 60 1.51 -7.33 5.52
N ILE A 61 1.91 -6.53 4.56
CA ILE A 61 3.19 -5.82 4.60
C ILE A 61 2.90 -4.35 4.81
N VAL A 62 3.52 -3.75 5.81
CA VAL A 62 3.47 -2.30 6.00
C VAL A 62 4.32 -1.64 4.91
N SER A 63 3.75 -0.66 4.24
CA SER A 63 4.47 0.08 3.21
C SER A 63 4.35 1.58 3.43
N THR A 64 5.39 2.28 3.03
CA THR A 64 5.46 3.73 3.07
C THR A 64 6.28 4.22 1.88
N SER A 65 6.24 5.52 1.61
CA SER A 65 7.13 6.11 0.61
C SER A 65 8.58 6.08 1.10
N ALA A 66 9.51 5.88 0.17
CA ALA A 66 10.94 5.77 0.48
C ALA A 66 11.61 7.15 0.50
N ASN A 67 11.08 8.08 1.30
CA ASN A 67 11.61 9.43 1.46
C ASN A 67 11.63 9.84 2.93
N ILE A 68 12.49 10.78 3.26
CA ILE A 68 12.48 11.44 4.55
C ILE A 68 11.21 12.28 4.64
N SER A 69 10.56 12.32 5.80
CA SER A 69 9.35 13.11 6.02
C SER A 69 9.53 14.56 5.55
N GLY A 70 8.59 15.04 4.74
CA GLY A 70 8.62 16.39 4.19
C GLY A 70 9.39 16.52 2.89
N GLU A 71 10.15 15.53 2.47
CA GLU A 71 10.83 15.52 1.18
C GLU A 71 9.95 14.93 0.07
N PRO A 72 10.25 15.27 -1.21
CA PRO A 72 9.52 14.71 -2.33
C PRO A 72 9.60 13.18 -2.39
N THR A 73 8.52 12.54 -2.80
CA THR A 73 8.49 11.10 -3.03
C THR A 73 9.36 10.75 -4.24
N PRO A 74 10.32 9.83 -4.09
CA PRO A 74 11.16 9.41 -5.21
C PRO A 74 10.34 8.70 -6.26
N GLN A 75 10.66 8.93 -7.52
CA GLN A 75 9.98 8.28 -8.65
C GLN A 75 10.68 7.01 -9.09
N ARG A 76 11.96 6.88 -8.77
CA ARG A 76 12.78 5.72 -9.13
C ARG A 76 13.81 5.43 -8.04
N PHE A 77 14.40 4.27 -8.09
CA PHE A 77 15.39 3.83 -7.09
C PHE A 77 16.56 4.81 -6.95
N THR A 78 17.03 5.38 -8.05
CA THR A 78 18.16 6.34 -8.03
C THR A 78 17.83 7.63 -7.29
N ASP A 79 16.55 7.97 -7.15
CA ASP A 79 16.11 9.19 -6.45
C ASP A 79 16.01 8.99 -4.94
N ILE A 80 16.09 7.74 -4.45
CA ILE A 80 16.03 7.45 -3.02
C ILE A 80 17.32 7.92 -2.37
N ALA A 81 17.18 8.68 -1.26
CA ALA A 81 18.32 9.16 -0.51
C ALA A 81 19.20 8.01 0.02
N ASP A 82 20.51 8.22 -0.02
CA ASP A 82 21.48 7.22 0.45
C ASP A 82 21.28 6.86 1.92
N GLU A 83 20.83 7.79 2.73
CA GLU A 83 20.50 7.55 4.14
C GLU A 83 19.46 6.44 4.30
N ILE A 84 18.44 6.43 3.45
CA ILE A 84 17.40 5.40 3.47
C ILE A 84 17.97 4.08 2.97
N LYS A 85 18.71 4.09 1.87
CA LYS A 85 19.32 2.87 1.32
C LYS A 85 20.26 2.19 2.31
N SER A 86 20.96 2.99 3.11
CA SER A 86 21.90 2.47 4.12
C SER A 86 21.19 2.00 5.38
N ALA A 87 20.03 2.53 5.70
CA ALA A 87 19.30 2.22 6.92
C ALA A 87 18.43 0.97 6.84
N VAL A 88 18.12 0.47 5.65
CA VAL A 88 17.31 -0.73 5.47
C VAL A 88 18.16 -1.99 5.53
N ASP A 89 17.58 -3.09 6.00
CA ASP A 89 18.27 -4.38 6.07
C ASP A 89 18.48 -4.99 4.69
N TYR A 90 17.56 -4.72 3.77
CA TYR A 90 17.65 -5.22 2.40
C TYR A 90 16.92 -4.29 1.43
N ALA A 91 17.53 -4.02 0.29
CA ALA A 91 16.93 -3.29 -0.82
C ALA A 91 16.74 -4.23 -2.00
N CYS A 92 15.50 -4.36 -2.46
CA CYS A 92 15.20 -5.17 -3.65
C CYS A 92 15.91 -4.59 -4.89
N PRO A 93 16.38 -5.44 -5.82
CA PRO A 93 16.99 -4.95 -7.05
C PRO A 93 16.05 -4.02 -7.82
N PRO A 94 16.55 -2.91 -8.41
CA PRO A 94 15.70 -1.98 -9.15
C PRO A 94 14.91 -2.62 -10.30
N LYS A 95 15.40 -3.72 -10.85
CA LYS A 95 14.71 -4.48 -11.90
C LYS A 95 13.36 -5.07 -11.44
N THR A 96 13.08 -5.12 -10.15
CA THR A 96 11.79 -5.58 -9.63
C THR A 96 10.71 -4.51 -9.70
N ASP A 97 11.09 -3.25 -9.95
CA ASP A 97 10.18 -2.11 -10.08
C ASP A 97 9.91 -1.83 -11.57
N THR A 98 9.24 -2.75 -12.23
CA THR A 98 8.97 -2.65 -13.68
C THR A 98 7.61 -2.01 -14.00
N GLU A 99 6.74 -1.86 -13.02
CA GLU A 99 5.36 -1.44 -13.22
C GLU A 99 5.04 -0.09 -12.56
N SER A 100 6.05 0.61 -12.08
CA SER A 100 5.86 1.92 -11.47
C SER A 100 5.44 2.97 -12.50
N THR A 101 4.36 3.67 -12.20
CA THR A 101 3.89 4.79 -13.03
C THR A 101 4.55 6.12 -12.65
N GLY A 102 5.32 6.15 -11.56
CA GLY A 102 5.86 7.37 -10.97
C GLY A 102 4.82 8.29 -10.34
N LYS A 103 3.57 7.86 -10.26
CA LYS A 103 2.48 8.63 -9.68
C LYS A 103 2.08 8.07 -8.33
N ALA A 104 1.78 8.96 -7.38
CA ALA A 104 1.20 8.55 -6.11
C ALA A 104 -0.18 7.94 -6.33
N SER A 105 -0.48 6.89 -5.56
CA SER A 105 -1.78 6.23 -5.64
C SER A 105 -2.90 7.15 -5.17
N GLN A 106 -4.07 6.99 -5.74
CA GLN A 106 -5.29 7.57 -5.19
C GLN A 106 -5.61 6.92 -3.85
N ILE A 107 -6.17 7.70 -2.94
CA ILE A 107 -6.65 7.20 -1.66
C ILE A 107 -8.12 7.54 -1.53
N ILE A 108 -8.92 6.51 -1.33
CA ILE A 108 -10.37 6.61 -1.15
C ILE A 108 -10.71 6.10 0.24
N PHE A 109 -11.41 6.90 1.02
CA PHE A 109 -11.98 6.47 2.29
C PHE A 109 -13.36 5.88 2.05
N ILE A 110 -13.61 4.74 2.64
CA ILE A 110 -14.93 4.09 2.64
C ILE A 110 -15.36 3.89 4.07
N GLY A 111 -16.44 4.57 4.46
CA GLY A 111 -17.03 4.44 5.78
C GLY A 111 -17.95 3.23 5.89
N LEU A 112 -18.21 2.80 7.12
CA LEU A 112 -19.09 1.66 7.40
C LEU A 112 -20.55 1.91 6.98
N ASP A 113 -20.95 3.16 6.89
CA ASP A 113 -22.27 3.61 6.45
C ASP A 113 -22.41 3.75 4.94
N GLY A 114 -21.36 3.41 4.19
CA GLY A 114 -21.29 3.58 2.74
C GLY A 114 -20.78 4.95 2.29
N GLU A 115 -20.36 5.80 3.22
CA GLU A 115 -19.73 7.06 2.89
C GLU A 115 -18.45 6.84 2.07
N VAL A 116 -18.28 7.62 1.00
CA VAL A 116 -17.09 7.58 0.15
C VAL A 116 -16.50 8.98 0.06
N LYS A 117 -15.23 9.10 0.39
CA LYS A 117 -14.47 10.36 0.27
C LYS A 117 -13.16 10.12 -0.46
N ILE A 118 -12.80 11.06 -1.34
CA ILE A 118 -11.48 11.05 -1.97
C ILE A 118 -10.53 11.83 -1.05
N ILE A 119 -9.54 11.12 -0.50
CA ILE A 119 -8.52 11.72 0.36
C ILE A 119 -7.37 12.28 -0.49
N ARG A 120 -6.98 11.53 -1.52
CA ARG A 120 -5.96 11.94 -2.48
C ARG A 120 -6.33 11.46 -3.86
N ALA A 121 -6.44 12.38 -4.77
CA ALA A 121 -6.75 12.10 -6.17
C ALA A 121 -5.54 11.56 -6.95
#